data_b34fe75cba0a3733dee6e008847a2194
#
_entry.id   b34fe75cba0a3733dee6e008847a2194
#
_cell.length_a   1.000
_cell.length_b   1.000
_cell.length_c   1.000
_cell.angle_alpha   90.00
_cell.angle_beta   90.00
_cell.angle_gamma   90.00
#
_symmetry.space_group_name_H-M   'P 1'
#
loop_
_entity.id
_entity.type
_entity.pdbx_description
1 polymer ?
#
loop_
_entity_poly.entity_id
_entity_poly.type
_entity_poly.pdbx_seq_one_letter_code
_entity_poly.pdbx_strand_id
1 'polypeptide(L)'
;GKYQSDFAKGTVLVIFLPVLAGLCRNIGSQALACTLRGLSLSNTAKSVRRQILKETWLGLMNGLVIGAISAAGMFIVASRHPEQVEKVTMAAVTGVAMMLSCAMAGLLGSGMPLLLRKLGFNPAMAANLIMSGLSDIFSLSLFLFLVVRFAI
;
A
#
# COMPACT_ATOMS: atom_id res chain seq x y z
N GLY A 1 -12.24 21.04 22.55
CA GLY A 1 -12.18 19.76 23.21
C GLY A 1 -11.52 18.66 22.42
N LYS A 2 -11.30 17.53 23.04
CA LYS A 2 -10.61 16.35 22.48
C LYS A 2 -11.19 15.89 21.13
N TYR A 3 -12.52 15.89 21.00
CA TYR A 3 -13.21 15.52 19.75
C TYR A 3 -12.90 16.43 18.55
N GLN A 4 -12.67 17.72 18.77
CA GLN A 4 -12.32 18.64 17.68
C GLN A 4 -10.89 18.40 17.16
N SER A 5 -9.95 18.06 18.05
CA SER A 5 -8.59 17.72 17.66
C SER A 5 -8.53 16.39 16.87
N ASP A 6 -9.31 15.41 17.30
CA ASP A 6 -9.36 14.10 16.63
C ASP A 6 -10.02 14.21 15.24
N PHE A 7 -11.04 15.07 15.11
CA PHE A 7 -11.68 15.38 13.81
C PHE A 7 -10.71 16.08 12.85
N ALA A 8 -9.94 17.03 13.34
CA ALA A 8 -8.96 17.75 12.51
C ALA A 8 -7.85 16.80 12.03
N LYS A 9 -7.36 15.92 12.91
CA LYS A 9 -6.38 14.88 12.55
C LYS A 9 -6.94 13.95 11.48
N GLY A 10 -8.18 13.48 11.65
CA GLY A 10 -8.86 12.62 10.69
C GLY A 10 -9.02 13.29 9.32
N THR A 11 -9.42 14.55 9.27
CA THR A 11 -9.61 15.30 8.02
C THR A 11 -8.31 15.44 7.23
N VAL A 12 -7.20 15.73 7.91
CA VAL A 12 -5.88 15.86 7.26
C VAL A 12 -5.44 14.51 6.66
N LEU A 13 -5.70 13.41 7.34
CA LEU A 13 -5.33 12.08 6.88
C LEU A 13 -6.17 11.59 5.70
N VAL A 14 -7.43 11.98 5.62
CA VAL A 14 -8.35 11.62 4.51
C VAL A 14 -7.82 12.09 3.16
N ILE A 15 -7.07 13.18 3.10
CA ILE A 15 -6.45 13.70 1.87
C ILE A 15 -5.50 12.67 1.24
N PHE A 16 -4.83 11.85 2.05
CA PHE A 16 -3.86 10.85 1.58
C PHE A 16 -4.49 9.52 1.15
N LEU A 17 -5.76 9.25 1.51
CA LEU A 17 -6.41 7.97 1.17
C LEU A 17 -6.53 7.73 -0.34
N PRO A 18 -6.98 8.69 -1.19
CA PRO A 18 -7.03 8.49 -2.63
C PRO A 18 -5.66 8.27 -3.26
N VAL A 19 -4.65 8.99 -2.76
CA VAL A 19 -3.26 8.85 -3.22
C VAL A 19 -2.75 7.45 -2.88
N LEU A 20 -2.96 6.99 -1.63
CA LEU A 20 -2.58 5.66 -1.19
C LEU A 20 -3.24 4.57 -2.06
N ALA A 21 -4.55 4.63 -2.22
CA ALA A 21 -5.30 3.64 -3.00
C ALA A 21 -4.80 3.58 -4.46
N GLY A 22 -4.61 4.73 -5.11
CA GLY A 22 -4.10 4.81 -6.48
C GLY A 22 -2.70 4.22 -6.64
N LEU A 23 -1.80 4.51 -5.70
CA LEU A 23 -0.43 4.01 -5.73
C LEU A 23 -0.34 2.51 -5.45
N CYS A 24 -1.04 2.02 -4.44
CA CYS A 24 -1.09 0.59 -4.12
C CYS A 24 -1.68 -0.22 -5.27
N ARG A 25 -2.75 0.27 -5.90
CA ARG A 25 -3.34 -0.35 -7.08
C ARG A 25 -2.35 -0.42 -8.24
N ASN A 26 -1.61 0.65 -8.50
CA ASN A 26 -0.60 0.68 -9.56
C ASN A 26 0.54 -0.31 -9.30
N ILE A 27 1.10 -0.32 -8.10
CA ILE A 27 2.16 -1.26 -7.69
C ILE A 27 1.66 -2.70 -7.78
N GLY A 28 0.46 -2.97 -7.25
CA GLY A 28 -0.14 -4.30 -7.29
C GLY A 28 -0.38 -4.81 -8.71
N SER A 29 -0.88 -3.97 -9.60
CA SER A 29 -1.11 -4.34 -11.01
C SER A 29 0.18 -4.59 -11.78
N GLN A 30 1.24 -3.83 -11.50
CA GLN A 30 2.57 -4.06 -12.08
C GLN A 30 3.16 -5.39 -11.60
N ALA A 31 3.11 -5.67 -10.30
CA ALA A 31 3.57 -6.93 -9.72
C ALA A 31 2.80 -8.13 -10.29
N LEU A 32 1.48 -7.98 -10.46
CA LEU A 32 0.62 -8.96 -11.11
C LEU A 32 1.07 -9.25 -12.54
N ALA A 33 1.22 -8.22 -13.37
CA ALA A 33 1.65 -8.35 -14.77
C ALA A 33 3.02 -9.01 -14.89
N CYS A 34 3.99 -8.61 -14.07
CA CYS A 34 5.32 -9.22 -14.02
C CYS A 34 5.27 -10.70 -13.64
N THR A 35 4.43 -11.05 -12.66
CA THR A 35 4.29 -12.44 -12.21
C THR A 35 3.60 -13.31 -13.25
N LEU A 36 2.55 -12.83 -13.91
CA LEU A 36 1.89 -13.54 -15.01
C LEU A 36 2.86 -13.83 -16.15
N ARG A 37 3.67 -12.84 -16.52
CA ARG A 37 4.72 -13.00 -17.53
C ARG A 37 5.78 -14.01 -17.09
N GLY A 38 6.22 -13.95 -15.84
CA GLY A 38 7.17 -14.89 -15.27
C GLY A 38 6.67 -16.33 -15.26
N LEU A 39 5.38 -16.55 -14.98
CA LEU A 39 4.72 -17.85 -14.99
C LEU A 39 4.62 -18.47 -16.40
N SER A 40 4.50 -17.63 -17.44
CA SER A 40 4.48 -18.11 -18.82
C SER A 40 5.85 -18.57 -19.32
N LEU A 41 6.92 -17.98 -18.79
CA LEU A 41 8.31 -18.27 -19.20
C LEU A 41 8.97 -19.39 -18.39
N SER A 42 8.66 -19.51 -17.11
CA SER A 42 9.29 -20.49 -16.22
C SER A 42 8.36 -20.87 -15.08
N ASN A 43 8.12 -22.16 -14.93
CA ASN A 43 7.16 -22.70 -13.95
C ASN A 43 7.81 -23.40 -12.74
N THR A 44 9.06 -23.09 -12.45
CA THR A 44 9.78 -23.70 -11.32
C THR A 44 9.44 -23.00 -10.02
N ALA A 45 9.17 -23.73 -8.93
CA ALA A 45 8.83 -23.18 -7.62
C ALA A 45 9.87 -22.18 -7.08
N LYS A 46 11.16 -22.40 -7.38
CA LYS A 46 12.25 -21.49 -7.03
C LYS A 46 12.18 -20.16 -7.77
N SER A 47 11.81 -20.19 -9.05
CA SER A 47 11.61 -18.97 -9.87
C SER A 47 10.45 -18.15 -9.35
N VAL A 48 9.36 -18.80 -9.01
CA VAL A 48 8.15 -18.18 -8.45
C VAL A 48 8.42 -17.46 -7.13
N ARG A 49 9.08 -18.13 -6.18
CA ARG A 49 9.43 -17.53 -4.89
C ARG A 49 10.34 -16.30 -5.08
N ARG A 50 11.32 -16.39 -5.96
CA ARG A 50 12.21 -15.27 -6.28
C ARG A 50 11.44 -14.09 -6.86
N GLN A 51 10.46 -14.35 -7.72
CA GLN A 51 9.61 -13.32 -8.31
C GLN A 51 8.80 -12.59 -7.24
N ILE A 52 8.13 -13.32 -6.34
CA ILE A 52 7.37 -12.71 -5.24
C ILE A 52 8.25 -11.82 -4.38
N LEU A 53 9.41 -12.31 -3.96
CA LEU A 53 10.33 -11.55 -3.14
C LEU A 53 10.81 -10.28 -3.86
N LYS A 54 11.10 -10.39 -5.16
CA LYS A 54 11.51 -9.25 -5.99
C LYS A 54 10.41 -8.18 -6.07
N GLU A 55 9.17 -8.59 -6.36
CA GLU A 55 8.05 -7.65 -6.49
C GLU A 55 7.70 -7.00 -5.13
N THR A 56 7.77 -7.76 -4.04
CA THR A 56 7.59 -7.22 -2.68
C THR A 56 8.68 -6.20 -2.35
N TRP A 57 9.94 -6.49 -2.69
CA TRP A 57 11.06 -5.58 -2.49
C TRP A 57 10.91 -4.30 -3.32
N LEU A 58 10.52 -4.42 -4.59
CA LEU A 58 10.23 -3.26 -5.44
C LEU A 58 9.08 -2.42 -4.89
N GLY A 59 8.02 -3.06 -4.39
CA GLY A 59 6.93 -2.38 -3.69
C GLY A 59 7.42 -1.61 -2.46
N LEU A 60 8.31 -2.21 -1.67
CA LEU A 60 8.92 -1.57 -0.51
C LEU A 60 9.77 -0.34 -0.90
N MET A 61 10.60 -0.47 -1.94
CA MET A 61 11.44 0.64 -2.42
C MET A 61 10.61 1.79 -2.98
N ASN A 62 9.62 1.50 -3.80
CA ASN A 62 8.66 2.50 -4.27
C ASN A 62 7.92 3.15 -3.09
N GLY A 63 7.47 2.33 -2.15
CA GLY A 63 6.79 2.78 -0.93
C GLY A 63 7.66 3.67 -0.05
N LEU A 64 8.97 3.43 0.00
CA LEU A 64 9.91 4.28 0.74
C LEU A 64 10.01 5.68 0.12
N VAL A 65 10.15 5.77 -1.20
CA VAL A 65 10.20 7.06 -1.90
C VAL A 65 8.87 7.82 -1.73
N ILE A 66 7.75 7.15 -1.99
CA ILE A 66 6.42 7.74 -1.89
C ILE A 66 6.09 8.08 -0.43
N GLY A 67 6.47 7.20 0.50
CA GLY A 67 6.31 7.42 1.94
C GLY A 67 7.08 8.65 2.42
N ALA A 68 8.30 8.87 1.94
CA ALA A 68 9.08 10.06 2.26
C ALA A 68 8.41 11.34 1.72
N ILE A 69 7.92 11.32 0.49
CA ILE A 69 7.20 12.44 -0.12
C ILE A 69 5.89 12.73 0.65
N SER A 70 5.14 11.67 0.98
CA SER A 70 3.89 11.80 1.74
C SER A 70 4.13 12.28 3.17
N ALA A 71 5.21 11.83 3.82
CA ALA A 71 5.61 12.31 5.14
C ALA A 71 5.96 13.80 5.11
N ALA A 72 6.71 14.24 4.10
CA ALA A 72 7.03 15.66 3.91
C ALA A 72 5.76 16.48 3.65
N GLY A 73 4.87 16.02 2.80
CA GLY A 73 3.56 16.64 2.55
C GLY A 73 2.71 16.74 3.82
N MET A 74 2.64 15.65 4.59
CA MET A 74 1.92 15.61 5.87
C MET A 74 2.54 16.58 6.89
N PHE A 75 3.86 16.66 6.95
CA PHE A 75 4.54 17.60 7.84
C PHE A 75 4.20 19.06 7.50
N ILE A 76 4.14 19.41 6.21
CA ILE A 76 3.76 20.74 5.75
C ILE A 76 2.31 21.05 6.12
N VAL A 77 1.38 20.12 5.86
CA VAL A 77 -0.04 20.29 6.17
C VAL A 77 -0.26 20.39 7.68
N ALA A 78 0.36 19.52 8.47
CA ALA A 78 0.28 19.55 9.93
C ALA A 78 0.90 20.84 10.52
N SER A 79 1.88 21.42 9.85
CA SER A 79 2.50 22.69 10.27
C SER A 79 1.57 23.89 10.16
N ARG A 80 0.51 23.80 9.38
CA ARG A 80 -0.52 24.83 9.26
C ARG A 80 -1.59 24.77 10.37
N HIS A 81 -1.60 23.66 11.14
CA HIS A 81 -2.52 23.41 12.24
C HIS A 81 -1.77 23.03 13.53
N PRO A 82 -0.85 23.88 14.03
CA PRO A 82 0.13 23.52 15.07
C PRO A 82 -0.48 23.18 16.43
N GLU A 83 -1.66 23.70 16.72
CA GLU A 83 -2.31 23.50 18.02
C GLU A 83 -3.08 22.16 18.14
N GLN A 84 -3.27 21.46 17.03
CA GLN A 84 -4.17 20.30 16.97
C GLN A 84 -3.46 18.99 16.66
N VAL A 85 -2.22 19.03 16.14
CA VAL A 85 -1.57 17.84 15.57
C VAL A 85 -0.07 17.84 15.89
N GLU A 86 0.41 16.72 16.41
CA GLU A 86 1.85 16.47 16.55
C GLU A 86 2.46 16.14 15.17
N LYS A 87 3.15 17.12 14.60
CA LYS A 87 3.62 17.16 13.20
C LYS A 87 4.53 15.97 12.85
N VAL A 88 5.46 15.65 13.75
CA VAL A 88 6.48 14.63 13.50
C VAL A 88 5.85 13.25 13.55
N THR A 89 5.00 12.97 14.52
CA THR A 89 4.30 11.70 14.66
C THR A 89 3.37 11.45 13.47
N MET A 90 2.59 12.45 13.06
CA MET A 90 1.71 12.34 11.90
C MET A 90 2.49 12.08 10.59
N ALA A 91 3.56 12.82 10.37
CA ALA A 91 4.41 12.64 9.19
C ALA A 91 5.06 11.23 9.18
N ALA A 92 5.62 10.81 10.30
CA ALA A 92 6.25 9.50 10.42
C ALA A 92 5.26 8.34 10.21
N VAL A 93 4.09 8.40 10.84
CA VAL A 93 3.06 7.37 10.71
C VAL A 93 2.54 7.29 9.28
N THR A 94 2.30 8.44 8.63
CA THR A 94 1.88 8.49 7.22
C THR A 94 2.92 7.87 6.31
N GLY A 95 4.20 8.24 6.48
CA GLY A 95 5.30 7.69 5.68
C GLY A 95 5.46 6.19 5.83
N VAL A 96 5.46 5.69 7.06
CA VAL A 96 5.58 4.25 7.35
C VAL A 96 4.35 3.49 6.83
N ALA A 97 3.15 4.03 7.03
CA ALA A 97 1.92 3.40 6.54
C ALA A 97 1.91 3.29 5.01
N MET A 98 2.33 4.35 4.30
CA MET A 98 2.49 4.33 2.84
C MET A 98 3.50 3.27 2.38
N MET A 99 4.66 3.21 3.03
CA MET A 99 5.71 2.24 2.72
C MET A 99 5.22 0.80 2.88
N LEU A 100 4.60 0.48 4.01
CA LEU A 100 4.10 -0.86 4.28
C LEU A 100 2.93 -1.24 3.37
N SER A 101 2.02 -0.31 3.07
CA SER A 101 0.91 -0.54 2.15
C SER A 101 1.39 -0.84 0.73
N CYS A 102 2.41 -0.15 0.25
CA CYS A 102 3.04 -0.42 -1.06
C CYS A 102 3.75 -1.78 -1.10
N ALA A 103 4.43 -2.17 -0.04
CA ALA A 103 5.05 -3.50 0.07
C ALA A 103 3.99 -4.61 0.05
N MET A 104 2.90 -4.43 0.78
CA MET A 104 1.76 -5.35 0.76
C MET A 104 1.10 -5.44 -0.61
N ALA A 105 0.95 -4.33 -1.32
CA ALA A 105 0.42 -4.32 -2.69
C ALA A 105 1.31 -5.12 -3.65
N GLY A 106 2.63 -5.02 -3.55
CA GLY A 106 3.58 -5.83 -4.32
C GLY A 106 3.48 -7.32 -4.01
N LEU A 107 3.35 -7.66 -2.71
CA LEU A 107 3.17 -9.04 -2.25
C LEU A 107 1.84 -9.64 -2.77
N LEU A 108 0.73 -8.94 -2.61
CA LEU A 108 -0.58 -9.38 -3.06
C LEU A 108 -0.62 -9.49 -4.59
N GLY A 109 -0.09 -8.52 -5.32
CA GLY A 109 -0.02 -8.53 -6.78
C GLY A 109 0.74 -9.71 -7.33
N SER A 110 1.87 -10.03 -6.74
CA SER A 110 2.69 -11.18 -7.16
C SER A 110 2.16 -12.53 -6.66
N GLY A 111 1.50 -12.57 -5.50
CA GLY A 111 0.95 -13.78 -4.91
C GLY A 111 -0.38 -14.23 -5.51
N MET A 112 -1.22 -13.27 -5.95
CA MET A 112 -2.56 -13.52 -6.44
C MET A 112 -2.65 -14.50 -7.63
N PRO A 113 -1.83 -14.37 -8.69
CA PRO A 113 -1.88 -15.32 -9.83
C PRO A 113 -1.59 -16.74 -9.40
N LEU A 114 -0.73 -16.94 -8.42
CA LEU A 114 -0.36 -18.24 -7.91
C LEU A 114 -1.49 -18.89 -7.09
N LEU A 115 -2.16 -18.06 -6.29
CA LEU A 115 -3.31 -18.50 -5.52
C LEU A 115 -4.46 -18.93 -6.44
N LEU A 116 -4.79 -18.12 -7.43
CA LEU A 116 -5.85 -18.41 -8.42
C LEU A 116 -5.53 -19.67 -9.21
N ARG A 117 -4.28 -19.86 -9.61
CA ARG A 117 -3.84 -21.06 -10.30
C ARG A 117 -4.00 -22.32 -9.44
N LYS A 118 -3.68 -22.24 -8.15
CA LYS A 118 -3.91 -23.36 -7.22
C LYS A 118 -5.38 -23.69 -7.03
N LEU A 119 -6.26 -22.69 -7.12
CA LEU A 119 -7.71 -22.84 -7.02
C LEU A 119 -8.37 -23.30 -8.33
N GLY A 120 -7.59 -23.49 -9.42
CA GLY A 120 -8.10 -23.91 -10.71
C GLY A 120 -8.73 -22.82 -11.57
N PHE A 121 -8.59 -21.55 -11.16
CA PHE A 121 -9.07 -20.41 -11.93
C PHE A 121 -8.03 -19.94 -12.96
N ASN A 122 -8.50 -19.33 -14.03
CA ASN A 122 -7.60 -18.67 -14.99
C ASN A 122 -7.03 -17.38 -14.37
N PRO A 123 -5.72 -17.34 -14.04
CA PRO A 123 -5.14 -16.21 -13.33
C PRO A 123 -5.15 -14.91 -14.14
N ALA A 124 -5.15 -14.98 -15.48
CA ALA A 124 -5.10 -13.80 -16.34
C ALA A 124 -6.41 -12.99 -16.32
N MET A 125 -7.56 -13.66 -16.24
CA MET A 125 -8.86 -12.99 -16.25
C MET A 125 -9.31 -12.53 -14.86
N ALA A 126 -9.17 -13.39 -13.86
CA ALA A 126 -9.70 -13.13 -12.53
C ALA A 126 -8.78 -12.23 -11.67
N ALA A 127 -7.46 -12.32 -11.87
CA ALA A 127 -6.50 -11.66 -11.00
C ALA A 127 -6.62 -10.14 -10.99
N ASN A 128 -6.87 -9.51 -12.13
CA ASN A 128 -6.90 -8.04 -12.21
C ASN A 128 -8.12 -7.44 -11.48
N LEU A 129 -9.29 -8.05 -11.62
CA LEU A 129 -10.51 -7.59 -10.93
C LEU A 129 -10.41 -7.77 -9.42
N ILE A 130 -9.96 -8.96 -8.98
CA ILE A 130 -9.82 -9.28 -7.57
C ILE A 130 -8.70 -8.44 -6.95
N MET A 131 -7.62 -8.22 -7.69
CA MET A 131 -6.45 -7.49 -7.21
C MET A 131 -6.77 -6.04 -6.87
N SER A 132 -7.54 -5.33 -7.69
CA SER A 132 -7.88 -3.94 -7.43
C SER A 132 -8.67 -3.77 -6.11
N GLY A 133 -9.69 -4.60 -5.90
CA GLY A 133 -10.50 -4.56 -4.67
C GLY A 133 -9.71 -4.98 -3.42
N LEU A 134 -8.97 -6.08 -3.51
CA LEU A 134 -8.14 -6.55 -2.39
C LEU A 134 -7.04 -5.56 -2.02
N SER A 135 -6.34 -5.02 -3.01
CA SER A 135 -5.28 -4.03 -2.77
C SER A 135 -5.82 -2.80 -2.05
N ASP A 136 -6.99 -2.30 -2.46
CA ASP A 136 -7.62 -1.16 -1.80
C ASP A 136 -8.03 -1.49 -0.35
N ILE A 137 -8.69 -2.63 -0.13
CA ILE A 137 -9.12 -3.05 1.21
C ILE A 137 -7.92 -3.20 2.15
N PHE A 138 -6.90 -3.93 1.74
CA PHE A 138 -5.72 -4.16 2.60
C PHE A 138 -4.91 -2.90 2.84
N SER A 139 -4.67 -2.08 1.82
CA SER A 139 -3.87 -0.88 1.96
C SER A 139 -4.57 0.18 2.81
N LEU A 140 -5.88 0.39 2.61
CA LEU A 140 -6.66 1.32 3.41
C LEU A 140 -6.82 0.84 4.85
N SER A 141 -7.08 -0.46 5.06
CA SER A 141 -7.19 -1.04 6.41
C SER A 141 -5.88 -0.91 7.18
N LEU A 142 -4.75 -1.22 6.53
CA LEU A 142 -3.44 -1.11 7.15
C LEU A 142 -3.10 0.36 7.49
N PHE A 143 -3.37 1.27 6.56
CA PHE A 143 -3.14 2.70 6.77
C PHE A 143 -3.97 3.21 7.93
N LEU A 144 -5.27 2.96 7.94
CA LEU A 144 -6.18 3.39 9.00
C LEU A 144 -5.80 2.77 10.35
N PHE A 145 -5.45 1.49 10.37
CA PHE A 145 -5.01 0.83 11.60
C PHE A 145 -3.77 1.50 12.20
N LEU A 146 -2.75 1.78 11.39
CA LEU A 146 -1.53 2.43 11.86
C LEU A 146 -1.79 3.86 12.33
N VAL A 147 -2.61 4.59 11.60
CA VAL A 147 -2.97 5.97 11.95
C VAL A 147 -3.76 6.02 13.26
N VAL A 148 -4.80 5.21 13.40
CA VAL A 148 -5.61 5.16 14.62
C VAL A 148 -4.77 4.71 15.83
N ARG A 149 -3.85 3.76 15.63
CA ARG A 149 -3.04 3.20 16.70
C ARG A 149 -1.94 4.13 17.21
N PHE A 150 -1.35 4.95 16.32
CA PHE A 150 -0.13 5.70 16.63
C PHE A 150 -0.25 7.23 16.46
N ALA A 151 -1.26 7.72 15.77
CA ALA A 151 -1.41 9.14 15.47
C ALA A 151 -2.66 9.78 16.11
N ILE A 152 -3.64 8.98 16.49
CA ILE A 152 -4.86 9.39 17.22
C ILE A 152 -4.86 8.74 18.59
#